data_594455f2ed058d4e0412ccde3e5d11de
#
_entry.id   594455f2ed058d4e0412ccde3e5d11de
#
_cell.length_a   1.000
_cell.length_b   1.000
_cell.length_c   1.000
_cell.angle_alpha   90.00
_cell.angle_beta   90.00
_cell.angle_gamma   90.00
#
_symmetry.space_group_name_H-M   'P 1'
#
loop_
_entity.id
_entity.type
_entity.pdbx_description
1 polymer ?
#
loop_
_entity_poly.entity_id
_entity_poly.type
_entity_poly.pdbx_seq_one_letter_code
_entity_poly.pdbx_strand_id
1 'polypeptide(L)'
;MNARKFSHPLVWLGLAALVFGLLPLPAYWITLGNYIGLYAIVALGLVLLTGVGGLTSFGQAAFVGLGAYATAYLSTAHGISPWLGLVVGLLVTGASALFIGAIMLRLSGHYLPLGTIAWGLSLYFLFGNLEFLGKYDGLGGIPPIRLFGFDLSSGQSMFFLIWLILLVSIALLRNLLNSRSGRAI
;
A
#
# COMPACT_ATOMS: atom_id res chain seq x y z
N MET A 1 -6.14 7.74 -28.58
CA MET A 1 -5.22 6.61 -28.35
C MET A 1 -6.05 5.41 -27.85
N ASN A 2 -6.11 4.30 -28.62
CA ASN A 2 -7.10 3.25 -28.47
C ASN A 2 -7.01 2.52 -27.10
N ALA A 3 -8.03 2.63 -26.27
CA ALA A 3 -8.17 1.92 -25.01
C ALA A 3 -8.04 0.37 -25.12
N ARG A 4 -8.34 -0.18 -26.28
CA ARG A 4 -8.25 -1.62 -26.57
C ARG A 4 -6.81 -2.20 -26.57
N LYS A 5 -5.78 -1.44 -26.94
CA LYS A 5 -4.40 -1.96 -27.02
C LYS A 5 -3.73 -2.17 -25.66
N PHE A 6 -4.23 -1.53 -24.59
CA PHE A 6 -3.63 -1.61 -23.24
C PHE A 6 -4.38 -2.54 -22.27
N SER A 7 -5.54 -3.10 -22.67
CA SER A 7 -6.26 -4.07 -21.82
C SER A 7 -5.56 -5.43 -21.75
N HIS A 8 -4.84 -5.81 -22.82
CA HIS A 8 -4.14 -7.08 -22.88
C HIS A 8 -3.13 -7.32 -21.74
N PRO A 9 -2.21 -6.40 -21.39
CA PRO A 9 -1.22 -6.67 -20.34
C PRO A 9 -1.84 -6.83 -18.95
N LEU A 10 -2.89 -6.07 -18.60
CA LEU A 10 -3.61 -6.24 -17.33
C LEU A 10 -4.33 -7.59 -17.25
N VAL A 11 -4.94 -8.02 -18.35
CA VAL A 11 -5.61 -9.32 -18.43
C VAL A 11 -4.58 -10.44 -18.28
N TRP A 12 -3.44 -10.34 -18.98
CA TRP A 12 -2.37 -11.33 -18.87
C TRP A 12 -1.76 -11.37 -17.46
N LEU A 13 -1.55 -10.22 -16.83
CA LEU A 13 -1.08 -10.15 -15.45
C LEU A 13 -2.09 -10.82 -14.49
N GLY A 14 -3.39 -10.53 -14.67
CA GLY A 14 -4.44 -11.13 -13.87
C GLY A 14 -4.53 -12.64 -14.06
N LEU A 15 -4.44 -13.12 -15.29
CA LEU A 15 -4.41 -14.54 -15.60
C LEU A 15 -3.18 -15.23 -15.02
N ALA A 16 -2.01 -14.63 -15.14
CA ALA A 16 -0.78 -15.16 -14.56
C ALA A 16 -0.87 -15.27 -13.04
N ALA A 17 -1.38 -14.24 -12.37
CA ALA A 17 -1.61 -14.25 -10.92
C ALA A 17 -2.63 -15.31 -10.53
N LEU A 18 -3.72 -15.46 -11.29
CA LEU A 18 -4.75 -16.46 -11.02
C LEU A 18 -4.18 -17.88 -11.18
N VAL A 19 -3.47 -18.15 -12.26
CA VAL A 19 -2.82 -19.45 -12.49
C VAL A 19 -1.83 -19.75 -11.37
N PHE A 20 -0.96 -18.79 -11.01
CA PHE A 20 0.01 -18.96 -9.94
C PHE A 20 -0.66 -19.26 -8.59
N GLY A 21 -1.73 -18.54 -8.24
CA GLY A 21 -2.46 -18.73 -6.99
C GLY A 21 -3.24 -20.04 -6.91
N LEU A 22 -3.63 -20.63 -8.05
CA LEU A 22 -4.35 -21.91 -8.11
C LEU A 22 -3.42 -23.12 -8.12
N LEU A 23 -2.14 -22.95 -8.43
CA LEU A 23 -1.18 -24.04 -8.40
C LEU A 23 -0.95 -24.53 -6.96
N PRO A 24 -0.83 -25.83 -6.71
CA PRO A 24 -0.51 -26.40 -5.40
C PRO A 24 0.98 -26.16 -5.08
N LEU A 25 1.34 -24.89 -4.84
CA LEU A 25 2.71 -24.49 -4.54
C LEU A 25 3.02 -24.61 -3.05
N PRO A 26 4.27 -24.89 -2.68
CA PRO A 26 4.73 -24.78 -1.30
C PRO A 26 4.43 -23.38 -0.72
N ALA A 27 4.14 -23.32 0.59
CA ALA A 27 3.78 -22.07 1.29
C ALA A 27 4.79 -20.94 1.09
N TYR A 28 6.07 -21.29 0.91
CA TYR A 28 7.14 -20.33 0.62
C TYR A 28 6.86 -19.48 -0.64
N TRP A 29 6.46 -20.11 -1.75
CA TRP A 29 6.20 -19.41 -3.01
C TRP A 29 4.96 -18.51 -2.92
N ILE A 30 3.94 -18.95 -2.20
CA ILE A 30 2.73 -18.14 -1.96
C ILE A 30 3.08 -16.90 -1.12
N THR A 31 3.86 -17.09 -0.06
CA THR A 31 4.34 -15.98 0.79
C THR A 31 5.18 -14.99 -0.02
N LEU A 32 6.09 -15.49 -0.86
CA LEU A 32 6.89 -14.64 -1.74
C LEU A 32 5.99 -13.86 -2.71
N GLY A 33 4.98 -14.51 -3.31
CA GLY A 33 3.99 -13.86 -4.18
C GLY A 33 3.18 -12.79 -3.47
N ASN A 34 2.86 -12.96 -2.17
CA ASN A 34 2.21 -11.96 -1.33
C ASN A 34 3.11 -10.72 -1.16
N TYR A 35 4.38 -10.92 -0.82
CA TYR A 35 5.33 -9.80 -0.71
C TYR A 35 5.51 -9.06 -2.03
N ILE A 36 5.65 -9.79 -3.15
CA ILE A 36 5.76 -9.17 -4.48
C ILE A 36 4.52 -8.30 -4.76
N GLY A 37 3.32 -8.79 -4.49
CA GLY A 37 2.08 -8.03 -4.67
C GLY A 37 2.02 -6.77 -3.80
N LEU A 38 2.37 -6.87 -2.52
CA LEU A 38 2.41 -5.73 -1.60
C LEU A 38 3.42 -4.67 -2.03
N TYR A 39 4.65 -5.07 -2.33
CA TYR A 39 5.66 -4.14 -2.81
C TYR A 39 5.32 -3.54 -4.17
N ALA A 40 4.63 -4.27 -5.04
CA ALA A 40 4.15 -3.74 -6.31
C ALA A 40 3.12 -2.62 -6.10
N ILE A 41 2.20 -2.73 -5.12
CA ILE A 41 1.25 -1.66 -4.77
C ILE A 41 2.02 -0.40 -4.30
N VAL A 42 3.02 -0.58 -3.43
CA VAL A 42 3.86 0.54 -2.97
C VAL A 42 4.62 1.19 -4.14
N ALA A 43 5.19 0.36 -5.02
CA ALA A 43 5.91 0.82 -6.20
C ALA A 43 5.03 1.60 -7.17
N LEU A 44 3.74 1.25 -7.33
CA LEU A 44 2.79 2.03 -8.13
C LEU A 44 2.65 3.47 -7.63
N GLY A 45 2.57 3.67 -6.30
CA GLY A 45 2.54 5.00 -5.70
C GLY A 45 3.83 5.77 -6.00
N LEU A 46 4.98 5.10 -5.91
CA LEU A 46 6.27 5.71 -6.21
C LEU A 46 6.40 6.08 -7.70
N VAL A 47 5.97 5.21 -8.60
CA VAL A 47 5.96 5.48 -10.05
C VAL A 47 5.10 6.70 -10.38
N LEU A 48 3.94 6.84 -9.74
CA LEU A 48 3.09 8.02 -9.93
C LEU A 48 3.81 9.30 -9.47
N LEU A 49 4.41 9.26 -8.29
CA LEU A 49 5.06 10.43 -7.69
C LEU A 49 6.34 10.82 -8.42
N THR A 50 7.22 9.85 -8.67
CA THR A 50 8.53 10.10 -9.29
C THR A 50 8.48 10.09 -10.80
N GLY A 51 7.73 9.17 -11.40
CA GLY A 51 7.70 8.99 -12.85
C GLY A 51 6.79 9.99 -13.56
N VAL A 52 5.66 10.34 -12.97
CA VAL A 52 4.68 11.26 -13.56
C VAL A 52 4.81 12.65 -12.95
N GLY A 53 4.84 12.72 -11.61
CA GLY A 53 4.95 13.99 -10.88
C GLY A 53 6.35 14.61 -10.88
N GLY A 54 7.40 13.87 -11.30
CA GLY A 54 8.79 14.35 -11.29
C GLY A 54 9.35 14.62 -9.89
N LEU A 55 8.68 14.13 -8.84
CA LEU A 55 9.01 14.39 -7.45
C LEU A 55 9.74 13.19 -6.84
N THR A 56 11.02 13.31 -6.58
CA THR A 56 11.78 12.23 -5.90
C THR A 56 11.41 12.19 -4.42
N SER A 57 10.90 11.04 -3.95
CA SER A 57 10.50 10.83 -2.55
C SER A 57 10.95 9.47 -2.05
N PHE A 58 11.48 9.45 -0.83
CA PHE A 58 11.88 8.23 -0.09
C PHE A 58 10.98 7.95 1.12
N GLY A 59 9.87 8.69 1.27
CA GLY A 59 8.97 8.60 2.42
C GLY A 59 7.88 7.53 2.34
N GLN A 60 7.87 6.66 1.33
CA GLN A 60 6.78 5.69 1.11
C GLN A 60 6.60 4.72 2.29
N ALA A 61 7.70 4.24 2.88
CA ALA A 61 7.66 3.34 4.02
C ALA A 61 6.94 3.94 5.24
N ALA A 62 7.07 5.25 5.45
CA ALA A 62 6.38 5.97 6.52
C ALA A 62 4.86 5.90 6.40
N PHE A 63 4.33 6.07 5.19
CA PHE A 63 2.89 5.98 4.92
C PHE A 63 2.37 4.56 5.03
N VAL A 64 3.14 3.57 4.58
CA VAL A 64 2.82 2.15 4.80
C VAL A 64 2.75 1.84 6.30
N GLY A 65 3.73 2.32 7.08
CA GLY A 65 3.75 2.17 8.53
C GLY A 65 2.54 2.81 9.20
N LEU A 66 2.18 4.05 8.85
CA LEU A 66 1.00 4.74 9.39
C LEU A 66 -0.28 3.92 9.17
N GLY A 67 -0.52 3.45 7.95
CA GLY A 67 -1.70 2.64 7.64
C GLY A 67 -1.71 1.31 8.37
N ALA A 68 -0.58 0.62 8.40
CA ALA A 68 -0.43 -0.67 9.07
C ALA A 68 -0.66 -0.56 10.57
N TYR A 69 0.02 0.38 11.25
CA TYR A 69 -0.12 0.58 12.68
C TYR A 69 -1.51 1.07 13.08
N ALA A 70 -2.13 1.98 12.31
CA ALA A 70 -3.49 2.42 12.58
C ALA A 70 -4.48 1.24 12.51
N THR A 71 -4.39 0.40 11.48
CA THR A 71 -5.22 -0.79 11.34
C THR A 71 -4.97 -1.81 12.44
N ALA A 72 -3.69 -2.11 12.70
CA ALA A 72 -3.29 -3.10 13.70
C ALA A 72 -3.71 -2.67 15.11
N TYR A 73 -3.46 -1.43 15.50
CA TYR A 73 -3.81 -0.90 16.82
C TYR A 73 -5.32 -0.93 17.07
N LEU A 74 -6.12 -0.47 16.10
CA LEU A 74 -7.58 -0.49 16.24
C LEU A 74 -8.13 -1.91 16.36
N SER A 75 -7.54 -2.85 15.64
CA SER A 75 -7.99 -4.24 15.67
C SER A 75 -7.57 -4.96 16.95
N THR A 76 -6.36 -4.70 17.48
CA THR A 76 -5.84 -5.38 18.67
C THR A 76 -6.32 -4.73 19.97
N ALA A 77 -6.24 -3.40 20.09
CA ALA A 77 -6.57 -2.69 21.33
C ALA A 77 -8.07 -2.47 21.52
N HIS A 78 -8.84 -2.30 20.45
CA HIS A 78 -10.26 -1.97 20.52
C HIS A 78 -11.17 -3.06 19.95
N GLY A 79 -10.63 -4.16 19.46
CA GLY A 79 -11.41 -5.24 18.85
C GLY A 79 -12.21 -4.84 17.61
N ILE A 80 -11.83 -3.73 16.96
CA ILE A 80 -12.50 -3.21 15.79
C ILE A 80 -12.23 -4.13 14.60
N SER A 81 -13.24 -4.35 13.77
CA SER A 81 -13.08 -5.15 12.55
C SER A 81 -11.91 -4.61 11.71
N PRO A 82 -11.03 -5.50 11.19
CA PRO A 82 -9.91 -5.09 10.34
C PRO A 82 -10.33 -4.26 9.12
N TRP A 83 -11.55 -4.41 8.61
CA TRP A 83 -12.09 -3.60 7.52
C TRP A 83 -12.31 -2.14 7.92
N LEU A 84 -12.87 -1.89 9.11
CA LEU A 84 -13.00 -0.54 9.64
C LEU A 84 -11.61 0.03 9.97
N GLY A 85 -10.73 -0.79 10.54
CA GLY A 85 -9.32 -0.44 10.75
C GLY A 85 -8.62 0.00 9.46
N LEU A 86 -8.85 -0.72 8.36
CA LEU A 86 -8.32 -0.37 7.04
C LEU A 86 -8.83 0.99 6.55
N VAL A 87 -10.14 1.26 6.69
CA VAL A 87 -10.73 2.57 6.31
C VAL A 87 -10.09 3.69 7.13
N VAL A 88 -10.00 3.52 8.45
CA VAL A 88 -9.36 4.51 9.33
C VAL A 88 -7.87 4.65 9.00
N GLY A 89 -7.16 3.55 8.75
CA GLY A 89 -5.77 3.55 8.30
C GLY A 89 -5.56 4.34 7.02
N LEU A 90 -6.45 4.19 6.03
CA LEU A 90 -6.43 4.97 4.79
C LEU A 90 -6.69 6.47 5.04
N LEU A 91 -7.64 6.81 5.93
CA LEU A 91 -7.92 8.19 6.29
C LEU A 91 -6.74 8.85 7.01
N VAL A 92 -6.16 8.17 8.00
CA VAL A 92 -4.97 8.65 8.74
C VAL A 92 -3.79 8.84 7.80
N THR A 93 -3.52 7.85 6.95
CA THR A 93 -2.43 7.93 5.97
C THR A 93 -2.68 9.04 4.96
N GLY A 94 -3.90 9.17 4.44
CA GLY A 94 -4.28 10.21 3.50
C GLY A 94 -4.17 11.62 4.10
N ALA A 95 -4.66 11.82 5.32
CA ALA A 95 -4.54 13.08 6.03
C ALA A 95 -3.07 13.44 6.29
N SER A 96 -2.26 12.46 6.71
CA SER A 96 -0.82 12.64 6.91
C SER A 96 -0.10 12.97 5.58
N ALA A 97 -0.49 12.32 4.49
CA ALA A 97 0.07 12.59 3.17
C ALA A 97 -0.27 14.01 2.68
N LEU A 98 -1.49 14.48 2.91
CA LEU A 98 -1.89 15.85 2.59
C LEU A 98 -1.12 16.87 3.44
N PHE A 99 -1.01 16.63 4.76
CA PHE A 99 -0.29 17.51 5.67
C PHE A 99 1.19 17.61 5.30
N ILE A 100 1.85 16.47 5.13
CA ILE A 100 3.28 16.42 4.80
C ILE A 100 3.51 16.94 3.37
N GLY A 101 2.62 16.56 2.43
CA GLY A 101 2.67 17.06 1.06
C GLY A 101 2.59 18.57 1.01
N ALA A 102 1.70 19.20 1.77
CA ALA A 102 1.58 20.66 1.84
C ALA A 102 2.87 21.34 2.32
N ILE A 103 3.62 20.69 3.21
CA ILE A 103 4.92 21.20 3.70
C ILE A 103 6.02 20.91 2.67
N MET A 104 6.10 19.68 2.19
CA MET A 104 7.20 19.19 1.35
C MET A 104 7.15 19.74 -0.07
N LEU A 105 5.95 20.01 -0.63
CA LEU A 105 5.83 20.63 -1.96
C LEU A 105 6.36 22.06 -2.02
N ARG A 106 6.61 22.69 -0.88
CA ARG A 106 7.30 24.00 -0.83
C ARG A 106 8.83 23.87 -0.94
N LEU A 107 9.34 22.66 -0.77
CA LEU A 107 10.77 22.38 -0.93
C LEU A 107 11.07 22.09 -2.39
N SER A 108 12.10 22.71 -2.91
CA SER A 108 12.52 22.54 -4.33
C SER A 108 13.83 21.76 -4.43
N GLY A 109 14.04 21.11 -5.57
CA GLY A 109 15.29 20.44 -5.89
C GLY A 109 15.65 19.32 -4.90
N HIS A 110 16.86 19.33 -4.39
CA HIS A 110 17.40 18.29 -3.51
C HIS A 110 16.83 18.28 -2.08
N TYR A 111 16.11 19.32 -1.67
CA TYR A 111 15.53 19.40 -0.33
C TYR A 111 14.32 18.48 -0.15
N LEU A 112 13.58 18.19 -1.20
CA LEU A 112 12.42 17.28 -1.15
C LEU A 112 12.81 15.84 -0.79
N PRO A 113 13.80 15.20 -1.45
CA PRO A 113 14.28 13.88 -1.06
C PRO A 113 14.80 13.83 0.39
N LEU A 114 15.57 14.84 0.81
CA LEU A 114 16.10 14.92 2.18
C LEU A 114 14.98 15.04 3.21
N GLY A 115 13.98 15.88 2.97
CA GLY A 115 12.83 16.05 3.83
C GLY A 115 12.01 14.76 3.95
N THR A 116 11.82 14.01 2.88
CA THR A 116 11.08 12.74 2.91
C THR A 116 11.85 11.62 3.60
N ILE A 117 13.19 11.59 3.52
CA ILE A 117 14.03 10.68 4.31
C ILE A 117 13.92 11.04 5.80
N ALA A 118 14.08 12.31 6.16
CA ALA A 118 13.97 12.75 7.54
C ALA A 118 12.61 12.40 8.16
N TRP A 119 11.53 12.60 7.40
CA TRP A 119 10.19 12.18 7.80
C TRP A 119 10.08 10.67 8.02
N GLY A 120 10.59 9.87 7.08
CA GLY A 120 10.61 8.41 7.20
C GLY A 120 11.33 7.93 8.45
N LEU A 121 12.51 8.48 8.73
CA LEU A 121 13.28 8.18 9.93
C LEU A 121 12.57 8.63 11.21
N SER A 122 11.96 9.82 11.20
CA SER A 122 11.19 10.32 12.35
C SER A 122 10.05 9.41 12.72
N LEU A 123 9.27 8.91 11.74
CA LEU A 123 8.21 7.94 11.99
C LEU A 123 8.74 6.58 12.42
N TYR A 124 9.84 6.10 11.85
CA TYR A 124 10.46 4.86 12.29
C TYR A 124 10.82 4.90 13.78
N PHE A 125 11.50 5.97 14.24
CA PHE A 125 11.82 6.15 15.64
C PHE A 125 10.57 6.39 16.50
N LEU A 126 9.57 7.11 15.99
CA LEU A 126 8.31 7.30 16.69
C LEU A 126 7.63 5.97 16.97
N PHE A 127 7.45 5.14 15.96
CA PHE A 127 6.80 3.81 16.11
C PHE A 127 7.61 2.88 17.03
N GLY A 128 8.94 2.91 16.94
CA GLY A 128 9.80 2.11 17.80
C GLY A 128 9.84 2.53 19.28
N ASN A 129 9.39 3.74 19.61
CA ASN A 129 9.37 4.25 20.98
C ASN A 129 7.98 4.32 21.62
N LEU A 130 6.90 4.23 20.84
CA LEU A 130 5.54 4.29 21.37
C LEU A 130 5.13 2.95 22.01
N GLU A 131 4.84 3.00 23.32
CA GLU A 131 4.49 1.80 24.10
C GLU A 131 3.21 1.14 23.61
N PHE A 132 2.20 1.91 23.27
CA PHE A 132 0.92 1.39 22.80
C PHE A 132 0.99 0.75 21.39
N LEU A 133 2.09 0.96 20.65
CA LEU A 133 2.38 0.31 19.38
C LEU A 133 3.33 -0.88 19.51
N GLY A 134 3.67 -1.27 20.75
CA GLY A 134 4.56 -2.39 21.01
C GLY A 134 6.05 -2.09 20.82
N LYS A 135 6.42 -0.82 20.67
CA LYS A 135 7.82 -0.39 20.45
C LYS A 135 8.45 -1.13 19.25
N TYR A 136 9.71 -1.53 19.37
CA TYR A 136 10.43 -2.27 18.33
C TYR A 136 9.97 -3.72 18.13
N ASP A 137 9.23 -4.28 19.10
CA ASP A 137 8.66 -5.64 18.97
C ASP A 137 7.41 -5.64 18.07
N GLY A 138 6.77 -4.47 17.93
CA GLY A 138 5.57 -4.28 17.12
C GLY A 138 4.29 -4.86 17.75
N LEU A 139 3.18 -4.77 17.01
CA LEU A 139 1.88 -5.29 17.44
C LEU A 139 1.69 -6.71 16.93
N GLY A 140 1.51 -7.65 17.86
CA GLY A 140 1.15 -9.04 17.58
C GLY A 140 -0.36 -9.30 17.79
N GLY A 141 -0.82 -10.51 17.42
CA GLY A 141 -2.20 -10.93 17.66
C GLY A 141 -3.26 -10.22 16.84
N ILE A 142 -2.88 -9.71 15.65
CA ILE A 142 -3.82 -9.04 14.73
C ILE A 142 -4.86 -10.06 14.27
N PRO A 143 -6.18 -9.79 14.47
CA PRO A 143 -7.22 -10.72 14.07
C PRO A 143 -7.25 -10.90 12.55
N PRO A 144 -7.56 -12.12 12.07
CA PRO A 144 -7.61 -12.39 10.63
C PRO A 144 -8.74 -11.61 9.97
N ILE A 145 -8.50 -11.19 8.73
CA ILE A 145 -9.52 -10.54 7.91
C ILE A 145 -10.55 -11.59 7.49
N ARG A 146 -11.83 -11.30 7.74
CA ARG A 146 -12.97 -12.13 7.31
C ARG A 146 -13.78 -11.38 6.27
N LEU A 147 -14.08 -12.05 5.15
CA LEU A 147 -14.92 -11.52 4.08
C LEU A 147 -16.14 -12.41 3.92
N PHE A 148 -17.34 -11.89 4.18
CA PHE A 148 -18.61 -12.63 4.10
C PHE A 148 -18.60 -13.98 4.83
N GLY A 149 -17.91 -14.09 5.97
CA GLY A 149 -17.80 -15.32 6.73
C GLY A 149 -16.64 -16.25 6.32
N PHE A 150 -15.94 -15.96 5.23
CA PHE A 150 -14.74 -16.66 4.84
C PHE A 150 -13.52 -16.06 5.54
N ASP A 151 -12.73 -16.91 6.17
CA ASP A 151 -11.49 -16.52 6.85
C ASP A 151 -10.37 -16.41 5.80
N LEU A 152 -9.77 -15.22 5.70
CA LEU A 152 -8.65 -14.92 4.80
C LEU A 152 -7.29 -15.14 5.47
N SER A 153 -7.23 -15.93 6.57
CA SER A 153 -5.97 -16.19 7.27
C SER A 153 -4.99 -17.06 6.48
N SER A 154 -5.48 -17.81 5.47
CA SER A 154 -4.58 -18.61 4.64
C SER A 154 -3.75 -17.72 3.71
N GLY A 155 -2.46 -18.04 3.55
CA GLY A 155 -1.57 -17.31 2.65
C GLY A 155 -2.10 -17.23 1.21
N GLN A 156 -2.83 -18.26 0.78
CA GLN A 156 -3.43 -18.34 -0.56
C GLN A 156 -4.63 -17.39 -0.72
N SER A 157 -5.50 -17.29 0.29
CA SER A 157 -6.62 -16.34 0.28
C SER A 157 -6.10 -14.89 0.29
N MET A 158 -5.06 -14.62 1.10
CA MET A 158 -4.38 -13.32 1.09
C MET A 158 -3.74 -13.00 -0.24
N PHE A 159 -3.16 -13.99 -0.92
CA PHE A 159 -2.58 -13.81 -2.26
C PHE A 159 -3.62 -13.24 -3.23
N PHE A 160 -4.80 -13.86 -3.33
CA PHE A 160 -5.85 -13.38 -4.22
C PHE A 160 -6.34 -11.98 -3.86
N LEU A 161 -6.47 -11.67 -2.57
CA LEU A 161 -6.87 -10.34 -2.11
C LEU A 161 -5.85 -9.27 -2.51
N ILE A 162 -4.57 -9.51 -2.24
CA ILE A 162 -3.47 -8.57 -2.56
C ILE A 162 -3.40 -8.32 -4.07
N TRP A 163 -3.43 -9.37 -4.87
CA TRP A 163 -3.34 -9.26 -6.32
C TRP A 163 -4.59 -8.62 -6.94
N LEU A 164 -5.78 -8.85 -6.36
CA LEU A 164 -7.00 -8.13 -6.75
C LEU A 164 -6.86 -6.63 -6.49
N ILE A 165 -6.39 -6.24 -5.30
CA ILE A 165 -6.14 -4.84 -4.94
C ILE A 165 -5.11 -4.22 -5.89
N LEU A 166 -4.03 -4.94 -6.20
CA LEU A 166 -3.01 -4.49 -7.15
C LEU A 166 -3.61 -4.21 -8.54
N LEU A 167 -4.40 -5.14 -9.09
CA LEU A 167 -5.04 -4.99 -10.40
C LEU A 167 -6.01 -3.81 -10.42
N VAL A 168 -6.82 -3.66 -9.37
CA VAL A 168 -7.73 -2.51 -9.22
C VAL A 168 -6.93 -1.21 -9.15
N SER A 169 -5.85 -1.19 -8.38
CA SER A 169 -4.97 -0.01 -8.25
C SER A 169 -4.34 0.39 -9.59
N ILE A 170 -3.86 -0.58 -10.38
CA ILE A 170 -3.33 -0.32 -11.72
C ILE A 170 -4.43 0.23 -12.65
N ALA A 171 -5.65 -0.33 -12.58
CA ALA A 171 -6.77 0.14 -13.39
C ALA A 171 -7.19 1.58 -13.03
N LEU A 172 -7.25 1.90 -11.73
CA LEU A 172 -7.55 3.24 -11.23
C LEU A 172 -6.46 4.23 -11.64
N LEU A 173 -5.19 3.86 -11.47
CA LEU A 173 -4.06 4.69 -11.87
C LEU A 173 -4.09 4.99 -13.36
N ARG A 174 -4.34 3.98 -14.18
CA ARG A 174 -4.51 4.15 -15.63
C ARG A 174 -5.65 5.11 -15.96
N ASN A 175 -6.80 4.98 -15.30
CA ASN A 175 -7.94 5.86 -15.50
C ASN A 175 -7.58 7.30 -15.08
N LEU A 176 -6.86 7.46 -13.98
CA LEU A 176 -6.37 8.76 -13.51
C LEU A 176 -5.48 9.41 -14.57
N LEU A 177 -4.46 8.70 -15.07
CA LEU A 177 -3.53 9.22 -16.08
C LEU A 177 -4.21 9.56 -17.41
N ASN A 178 -5.28 8.86 -17.77
CA ASN A 178 -6.07 9.14 -18.96
C ASN A 178 -7.11 10.26 -18.75
N SER A 179 -7.35 10.71 -17.53
CA SER A 179 -8.29 11.78 -17.19
C SER A 179 -7.76 13.15 -17.58
N ARG A 180 -8.62 14.18 -17.52
CA ARG A 180 -8.21 15.57 -17.73
C ARG A 180 -7.17 16.03 -16.70
N SER A 181 -7.36 15.65 -15.44
CA SER A 181 -6.44 15.97 -14.34
C SER A 181 -5.09 15.27 -14.51
N GLY A 182 -5.06 13.99 -14.90
CA GLY A 182 -3.83 13.25 -15.11
C GLY A 182 -2.99 13.72 -16.32
N ARG A 183 -3.61 14.41 -17.26
CA ARG A 183 -2.87 15.05 -18.39
C ARG A 183 -2.34 16.44 -18.06
N ALA A 184 -2.71 16.99 -16.92
CA ALA A 184 -2.24 18.30 -16.44
C ALA A 184 -1.07 18.19 -15.45
N ILE A 185 -0.73 16.95 -15.03
CA ILE A 185 0.43 16.63 -14.21
C ILE A 185 1.64 16.40 -15.10
#